data_68a89a846efe4de8b56c1d0e583fc7d2
#
_entry.id   68a89a846efe4de8b56c1d0e583fc7d2
#
_cell.length_a   1.000
_cell.length_b   1.000
_cell.length_c   1.000
_cell.angle_alpha   90.00
_cell.angle_beta   90.00
_cell.angle_gamma   90.00
#
_symmetry.space_group_name_H-M   'P 1'
#
loop_
_entity.id
_entity.type
_entity.pdbx_description
1 polymer ?
#
loop_
_entity_poly.entity_id
_entity_poly.type
_entity_poly.pdbx_seq_one_letter_code
_entity_poly.pdbx_strand_id
1 'polypeptide(L)'
;TAPGSSNHPLVGSRAEGRASDLSDWDFVVHANDFAVVAEALPDLLAPLHPLAQQWDRLSREYCWMLILPGPVKVDLIFPDEPHTHEPPWEPSRENLDAIEAHFWDWMLWLRGKEAGGKADLVQSELDKLFDHLLSPLGAAHRPSSIVEAIAVYRGARRRAAQRLGADVGRELERAVTPAFASLSGEPT
;
A
#
# COMPACT_ATOMS: atom_id res chain seq x y z
N THR A 1 21.21 -1.20 37.11
CA THR A 1 21.25 -0.54 35.79
C THR A 1 20.66 -1.49 34.78
N ALA A 2 19.38 -1.26 34.41
CA ALA A 2 18.76 -1.98 33.30
C ALA A 2 19.45 -1.56 31.98
N PRO A 3 19.68 -2.49 31.02
CA PRO A 3 20.21 -2.13 29.74
C PRO A 3 19.21 -1.19 29.03
N GLY A 4 19.71 -0.07 28.55
CA GLY A 4 18.89 0.96 27.90
C GLY A 4 18.08 0.37 26.76
N SER A 5 16.77 0.61 26.76
CA SER A 5 15.92 0.36 25.62
C SER A 5 16.41 1.28 24.49
N SER A 6 17.06 0.71 23.51
CA SER A 6 17.37 1.40 22.26
C SER A 6 16.02 1.73 21.60
N ASN A 7 15.66 3.00 21.58
CA ASN A 7 14.45 3.50 20.94
C ASN A 7 14.69 3.45 19.40
N HIS A 8 14.65 2.26 18.82
CA HIS A 8 14.77 2.12 17.38
C HIS A 8 13.40 2.37 16.77
N PRO A 9 13.28 3.31 15.82
CA PRO A 9 12.01 3.59 15.14
C PRO A 9 11.57 2.42 14.24
N LEU A 10 12.48 1.55 13.82
CA LEU A 10 12.19 0.39 12.98
C LEU A 10 11.46 -0.69 13.80
N VAL A 11 10.34 -1.19 13.28
CA VAL A 11 9.52 -2.24 13.89
C VAL A 11 9.23 -3.35 12.86
N GLY A 12 8.34 -4.28 13.19
CA GLY A 12 7.91 -5.34 12.29
C GLY A 12 8.99 -6.40 12.01
N SER A 13 8.84 -7.10 10.90
CA SER A 13 9.67 -8.27 10.55
C SER A 13 11.16 -7.93 10.40
N ARG A 14 11.48 -6.71 9.96
CA ARG A 14 12.87 -6.25 9.80
C ARG A 14 13.55 -6.01 11.14
N ALA A 15 12.87 -5.40 12.08
CA ALA A 15 13.38 -5.21 13.43
C ALA A 15 13.59 -6.53 14.18
N GLU A 16 12.76 -7.53 13.87
CA GLU A 16 12.80 -8.85 14.50
C GLU A 16 13.77 -9.84 13.81
N GLY A 17 14.47 -9.42 12.76
CA GLY A 17 15.40 -10.29 12.02
C GLY A 17 14.73 -11.43 11.25
N ARG A 18 13.42 -11.31 10.97
CA ARG A 18 12.60 -12.28 10.22
C ARG A 18 12.23 -11.80 8.81
N ALA A 19 12.83 -10.70 8.37
CA ALA A 19 12.53 -10.09 7.10
C ALA A 19 13.06 -10.91 5.92
N SER A 20 12.29 -10.93 4.84
CA SER A 20 12.74 -11.28 3.49
C SER A 20 13.01 -10.01 2.68
N ASP A 21 13.54 -10.18 1.46
CA ASP A 21 13.70 -9.07 0.52
C ASP A 21 12.35 -8.40 0.15
N LEU A 22 11.24 -9.13 0.36
CA LEU A 22 9.88 -8.68 0.08
C LEU A 22 9.18 -8.05 1.29
N SER A 23 9.85 -7.97 2.43
CA SER A 23 9.28 -7.35 3.63
C SER A 23 9.27 -5.83 3.50
N ASP A 24 8.17 -5.24 3.92
CA ASP A 24 7.98 -3.81 4.12
C ASP A 24 8.96 -3.24 5.16
N TRP A 25 9.11 -1.94 5.16
CA TRP A 25 9.83 -1.18 6.16
C TRP A 25 8.84 -0.43 7.04
N ASP A 26 8.67 -0.91 8.27
CA ASP A 26 7.74 -0.33 9.23
C ASP A 26 8.50 0.55 10.23
N PHE A 27 8.18 1.84 10.29
CA PHE A 27 8.76 2.79 11.23
C PHE A 27 7.69 3.35 12.16
N VAL A 28 7.95 3.33 13.45
CA VAL A 28 7.14 4.03 14.45
C VAL A 28 7.61 5.47 14.56
N VAL A 29 6.67 6.40 14.48
CA VAL A 29 6.91 7.85 14.59
C VAL A 29 6.08 8.39 15.74
N HIS A 30 6.75 8.96 16.76
CA HIS A 30 6.11 9.69 17.85
C HIS A 30 6.21 11.18 17.56
N ALA A 31 5.07 11.84 17.40
CA ALA A 31 4.99 13.27 17.11
C ALA A 31 4.48 14.04 18.34
N ASN A 32 5.20 15.08 18.75
CA ASN A 32 4.70 15.99 19.80
C ASN A 32 3.50 16.82 19.33
N ASP A 33 3.44 17.11 18.02
CA ASP A 33 2.32 17.78 17.36
C ASP A 33 2.07 17.04 16.04
N PHE A 34 1.12 16.12 16.07
CA PHE A 34 0.79 15.28 14.92
C PHE A 34 0.32 16.11 13.72
N ALA A 35 -0.50 17.14 13.94
CA ALA A 35 -1.05 17.93 12.83
C ALA A 35 0.06 18.63 12.04
N VAL A 36 1.05 19.20 12.72
CA VAL A 36 2.20 19.85 12.11
C VAL A 36 3.05 18.84 11.32
N VAL A 37 3.29 17.65 11.90
CA VAL A 37 4.06 16.59 11.23
C VAL A 37 3.30 16.08 10.02
N ALA A 38 2.00 15.79 10.16
CA ALA A 38 1.15 15.27 9.08
C ALA A 38 1.10 16.22 7.86
N GLU A 39 1.01 17.52 8.10
CA GLU A 39 1.04 18.53 7.03
C GLU A 39 2.41 18.59 6.32
N ALA A 40 3.50 18.41 7.06
CA ALA A 40 4.85 18.51 6.54
C ALA A 40 5.35 17.22 5.84
N LEU A 41 4.71 16.05 6.07
CA LEU A 41 5.20 14.76 5.57
C LEU A 41 5.50 14.74 4.05
N PRO A 42 4.62 15.24 3.16
CA PRO A 42 4.89 15.21 1.73
C PRO A 42 6.20 15.90 1.36
N ASP A 43 6.44 17.08 1.94
CA ASP A 43 7.63 17.88 1.66
C ASP A 43 8.90 17.27 2.30
N LEU A 44 8.78 16.74 3.51
CA LEU A 44 9.90 16.07 4.20
C LEU A 44 10.37 14.82 3.45
N LEU A 45 9.44 14.11 2.80
CA LEU A 45 9.72 12.87 2.09
C LEU A 45 10.01 13.07 0.60
N ALA A 46 9.75 14.26 0.05
CA ALA A 46 10.01 14.57 -1.35
C ALA A 46 11.45 14.26 -1.81
N PRO A 47 12.52 14.48 -1.00
CA PRO A 47 13.89 14.10 -1.39
C PRO A 47 14.11 12.61 -1.63
N LEU A 48 13.22 11.74 -1.16
CA LEU A 48 13.25 10.29 -1.43
C LEU A 48 12.66 9.93 -2.79
N HIS A 49 12.08 10.90 -3.50
CA HIS A 49 11.40 10.72 -4.79
C HIS A 49 10.39 9.57 -4.78
N PRO A 50 9.41 9.56 -3.84
CA PRO A 50 8.44 8.47 -3.76
C PRO A 50 7.65 8.35 -5.06
N LEU A 51 7.42 7.10 -5.50
CA LEU A 51 6.54 6.79 -6.63
C LEU A 51 5.08 7.05 -6.28
N ALA A 52 4.72 6.82 -5.02
CA ALA A 52 3.42 7.14 -4.44
C ALA A 52 3.56 7.36 -2.93
N GLN A 53 2.69 8.20 -2.37
CA GLN A 53 2.60 8.40 -0.91
C GLN A 53 1.21 8.93 -0.54
N GLN A 54 0.65 8.43 0.55
CA GLN A 54 -0.63 8.90 1.11
C GLN A 54 -0.91 8.27 2.48
N TRP A 55 -1.98 8.71 3.15
CA TRP A 55 -2.50 8.03 4.34
C TRP A 55 -3.16 6.71 3.98
N ASP A 56 -2.89 5.67 4.78
CA ASP A 56 -3.61 4.40 4.71
C ASP A 56 -5.02 4.57 5.30
N ARG A 57 -6.03 4.28 4.49
CA ARG A 57 -7.44 4.43 4.85
C ARG A 57 -7.96 3.34 5.78
N LEU A 58 -7.24 2.23 5.92
CA LEU A 58 -7.71 1.02 6.60
C LEU A 58 -6.86 0.62 7.81
N SER A 59 -5.80 1.36 8.12
CA SER A 59 -5.03 1.15 9.34
C SER A 59 -5.82 1.58 10.60
N ARG A 60 -5.45 1.03 11.76
CA ARG A 60 -6.06 1.39 13.06
C ARG A 60 -5.46 2.64 13.67
N GLU A 61 -4.22 2.89 13.39
CA GLU A 61 -3.48 4.11 13.71
C GLU A 61 -3.25 4.89 12.43
N TYR A 62 -2.99 6.19 12.52
CA TYR A 62 -2.53 6.91 11.34
C TYR A 62 -1.26 6.27 10.79
N CYS A 63 -1.27 5.91 9.53
CA CYS A 63 -0.15 5.30 8.82
C CYS A 63 0.06 6.01 7.49
N TRP A 64 1.23 6.62 7.30
CA TRP A 64 1.63 7.19 6.03
C TRP A 64 2.35 6.13 5.22
N MET A 65 1.74 5.67 4.15
CA MET A 65 2.32 4.69 3.25
C MET A 65 3.10 5.35 2.12
N LEU A 66 4.26 4.77 1.79
CA LEU A 66 5.10 5.19 0.68
C LEU A 66 5.49 3.99 -0.18
N ILE A 67 5.56 4.23 -1.48
CA ILE A 67 6.24 3.34 -2.42
C ILE A 67 7.44 4.10 -2.96
N LEU A 68 8.63 3.63 -2.63
CA LEU A 68 9.89 4.18 -3.12
C LEU A 68 10.37 3.46 -4.39
N PRO A 69 11.27 4.05 -5.18
CA PRO A 69 11.89 3.37 -6.32
C PRO A 69 12.52 2.03 -5.92
N GLY A 70 12.34 1.02 -6.79
CA GLY A 70 12.88 -0.31 -6.55
C GLY A 70 11.93 -1.46 -6.23
N PRO A 71 10.63 -1.35 -6.33
CA PRO A 71 9.55 -0.73 -5.59
C PRO A 71 9.58 -1.19 -4.10
N VAL A 72 10.02 -0.33 -3.24
CA VAL A 72 10.15 -0.58 -1.79
C VAL A 72 8.96 0.03 -1.07
N LYS A 73 8.22 -0.80 -0.31
CA LYS A 73 7.13 -0.34 0.55
C LYS A 73 7.69 0.11 1.90
N VAL A 74 7.24 1.30 2.34
CA VAL A 74 7.57 1.89 3.64
C VAL A 74 6.32 2.40 4.31
N ASP A 75 6.15 2.10 5.59
CA ASP A 75 5.06 2.58 6.44
C ASP A 75 5.60 3.41 7.60
N LEU A 76 5.10 4.63 7.75
CA LEU A 76 5.34 5.48 8.91
C LEU A 76 4.11 5.42 9.80
N ILE A 77 4.21 4.72 10.93
CA ILE A 77 3.10 4.41 11.84
C ILE A 77 3.14 5.38 13.01
N PHE A 78 2.02 6.03 13.29
CA PHE A 78 1.82 6.96 14.40
C PHE A 78 0.96 6.29 15.48
N PRO A 79 1.53 5.50 16.40
CA PRO A 79 0.77 4.66 17.32
C PRO A 79 -0.03 5.45 18.36
N ASP A 80 0.33 6.70 18.59
CA ASP A 80 -0.34 7.58 19.53
C ASP A 80 -1.59 8.26 18.94
N GLU A 81 -1.82 8.07 17.61
CA GLU A 81 -2.88 8.70 16.85
C GLU A 81 -3.86 7.64 16.30
N PRO A 82 -4.99 7.40 16.97
CA PRO A 82 -5.98 6.44 16.52
C PRO A 82 -6.64 6.92 15.22
N HIS A 83 -6.83 6.00 14.28
CA HIS A 83 -7.49 6.26 13.02
C HIS A 83 -8.73 5.36 12.87
N THR A 84 -9.80 5.91 12.34
CA THR A 84 -11.00 5.13 12.00
C THR A 84 -10.94 4.73 10.55
N HIS A 85 -11.15 3.44 10.27
CA HIS A 85 -11.23 2.95 8.90
C HIS A 85 -12.18 3.80 8.07
N GLU A 86 -11.69 4.29 6.96
CA GLU A 86 -12.50 5.06 6.05
C GLU A 86 -13.46 4.16 5.25
N PRO A 87 -14.58 4.68 4.74
CA PRO A 87 -15.49 3.92 3.90
C PRO A 87 -14.81 3.49 2.58
N PRO A 88 -15.43 2.56 1.83
CA PRO A 88 -14.98 2.22 0.48
C PRO A 88 -14.76 3.46 -0.39
N TRP A 89 -13.84 3.36 -1.34
CA TRP A 89 -13.58 4.45 -2.26
C TRP A 89 -14.83 4.85 -3.05
N GLU A 90 -15.02 6.14 -3.23
CA GLU A 90 -15.96 6.71 -4.20
C GLU A 90 -15.16 7.28 -5.36
N PRO A 91 -14.96 6.53 -6.47
CA PRO A 91 -14.08 6.93 -7.55
C PRO A 91 -14.54 8.23 -8.21
N SER A 92 -13.66 9.21 -8.25
CA SER A 92 -13.81 10.48 -8.94
C SER A 92 -12.59 10.73 -9.83
N ARG A 93 -12.66 11.74 -10.69
CA ARG A 93 -11.54 12.14 -11.54
C ARG A 93 -10.31 12.55 -10.73
N GLU A 94 -10.55 13.16 -9.56
CA GLU A 94 -9.52 13.75 -8.70
C GLU A 94 -8.79 12.72 -7.85
N ASN A 95 -9.37 11.52 -7.65
CA ASN A 95 -8.80 10.53 -6.72
C ASN A 95 -8.33 9.21 -7.36
N LEU A 96 -8.37 9.08 -8.69
CA LEU A 96 -7.94 7.84 -9.36
C LEU A 96 -6.46 7.50 -9.11
N ASP A 97 -5.60 8.51 -9.00
CA ASP A 97 -4.18 8.30 -8.69
C ASP A 97 -3.98 7.84 -7.23
N ALA A 98 -4.77 8.37 -6.29
CA ALA A 98 -4.76 7.90 -4.91
C ALA A 98 -5.28 6.46 -4.78
N ILE A 99 -6.32 6.09 -5.55
CA ILE A 99 -6.80 4.71 -5.63
C ILE A 99 -5.72 3.80 -6.22
N GLU A 100 -4.98 4.24 -7.23
CA GLU A 100 -3.87 3.49 -7.81
C GLU A 100 -2.75 3.28 -6.79
N ALA A 101 -2.36 4.33 -6.06
CA ALA A 101 -1.35 4.25 -5.02
C ALA A 101 -1.74 3.24 -3.94
N HIS A 102 -2.99 3.29 -3.43
CA HIS A 102 -3.50 2.36 -2.43
C HIS A 102 -3.54 0.93 -2.95
N PHE A 103 -3.97 0.72 -4.21
CA PHE A 103 -3.98 -0.62 -4.82
C PHE A 103 -2.58 -1.24 -4.86
N TRP A 104 -1.59 -0.51 -5.39
CA TRP A 104 -0.24 -1.05 -5.53
C TRP A 104 0.47 -1.23 -4.19
N ASP A 105 0.23 -0.35 -3.22
CA ASP A 105 0.71 -0.52 -1.86
C ASP A 105 0.19 -1.84 -1.25
N TRP A 106 -1.12 -2.08 -1.35
CA TRP A 106 -1.75 -3.31 -0.87
C TRP A 106 -1.20 -4.55 -1.56
N MET A 107 -0.99 -4.50 -2.88
CA MET A 107 -0.42 -5.61 -3.65
C MET A 107 1.02 -5.93 -3.21
N LEU A 108 1.87 -4.93 -2.98
CA LEU A 108 3.24 -5.13 -2.49
C LEU A 108 3.22 -5.81 -1.11
N TRP A 109 2.36 -5.35 -0.22
CA TRP A 109 2.19 -5.96 1.09
C TRP A 109 1.72 -7.43 0.99
N LEU A 110 0.68 -7.70 0.18
CA LEU A 110 0.16 -9.06 -0.01
C LEU A 110 1.20 -10.01 -0.60
N ARG A 111 2.01 -9.55 -1.55
CA ARG A 111 3.13 -10.33 -2.10
C ARG A 111 4.08 -10.81 -1.00
N GLY A 112 4.43 -9.94 -0.05
CA GLY A 112 5.24 -10.31 1.11
C GLY A 112 4.57 -11.36 2.00
N LYS A 113 3.25 -11.24 2.22
CA LYS A 113 2.48 -12.19 3.02
C LYS A 113 2.33 -13.55 2.33
N GLU A 114 2.12 -13.57 1.01
CA GLU A 114 2.06 -14.79 0.19
C GLU A 114 3.39 -15.54 0.21
N ALA A 115 4.51 -14.83 -0.01
CA ALA A 115 5.85 -15.41 0.09
C ALA A 115 6.17 -15.95 1.49
N GLY A 116 5.58 -15.37 2.54
CA GLY A 116 5.63 -15.85 3.92
C GLY A 116 4.66 -16.99 4.24
N GLY A 117 3.95 -17.57 3.25
CA GLY A 117 3.03 -18.70 3.40
C GLY A 117 1.72 -18.38 4.12
N LYS A 118 1.31 -17.09 4.18
CA LYS A 118 0.10 -16.63 4.89
C LYS A 118 -1.14 -16.63 3.98
N ALA A 119 -1.47 -17.78 3.38
CA ALA A 119 -2.53 -17.89 2.36
C ALA A 119 -3.91 -17.42 2.85
N ASP A 120 -4.32 -17.79 4.07
CA ASP A 120 -5.62 -17.38 4.61
C ASP A 120 -5.71 -15.86 4.80
N LEU A 121 -4.61 -15.23 5.23
CA LEU A 121 -4.52 -13.77 5.34
C LEU A 121 -4.64 -13.13 3.95
N VAL A 122 -3.90 -13.64 2.96
CA VAL A 122 -3.95 -13.13 1.58
C VAL A 122 -5.38 -13.19 1.06
N GLN A 123 -6.10 -14.31 1.25
CA GLN A 123 -7.48 -14.44 0.78
C GLN A 123 -8.41 -13.44 1.48
N SER A 124 -8.33 -13.31 2.79
CA SER A 124 -9.17 -12.36 3.54
C SER A 124 -8.92 -10.91 3.13
N GLU A 125 -7.68 -10.57 2.79
CA GLU A 125 -7.32 -9.24 2.34
C GLU A 125 -7.73 -8.97 0.88
N LEU A 126 -7.72 -9.98 0.02
CA LEU A 126 -8.29 -9.87 -1.33
C LEU A 126 -9.81 -9.61 -1.28
N ASP A 127 -10.51 -10.19 -0.31
CA ASP A 127 -11.93 -9.90 -0.09
C ASP A 127 -12.16 -8.46 0.35
N LYS A 128 -11.36 -7.95 1.29
CA LYS A 128 -11.41 -6.54 1.71
C LYS A 128 -11.06 -5.60 0.56
N LEU A 129 -10.01 -5.89 -0.19
CA LEU A 129 -9.61 -5.14 -1.38
C LEU A 129 -10.76 -5.04 -2.38
N PHE A 130 -11.48 -6.13 -2.59
CA PHE A 130 -12.64 -6.12 -3.47
C PHE A 130 -13.71 -5.17 -2.96
N ASP A 131 -14.07 -5.27 -1.70
CA ASP A 131 -15.15 -4.47 -1.12
C ASP A 131 -14.80 -2.97 -1.04
N HIS A 132 -13.56 -2.65 -0.69
CA HIS A 132 -13.14 -1.26 -0.47
C HIS A 132 -12.65 -0.54 -1.74
N LEU A 133 -12.14 -1.27 -2.73
CA LEU A 133 -11.47 -0.65 -3.88
C LEU A 133 -11.97 -1.17 -5.23
N LEU A 134 -11.97 -2.50 -5.46
CA LEU A 134 -12.24 -3.04 -6.79
C LEU A 134 -13.72 -2.93 -7.18
N SER A 135 -14.65 -3.26 -6.26
CA SER A 135 -16.09 -3.14 -6.48
C SER A 135 -16.50 -1.69 -6.74
N PRO A 136 -16.07 -0.69 -5.96
CA PRO A 136 -16.29 0.73 -6.28
C PRO A 136 -15.78 1.16 -7.66
N LEU A 137 -14.64 0.64 -8.11
CA LEU A 137 -14.13 0.89 -9.47
C LEU A 137 -14.97 0.22 -10.56
N GLY A 138 -15.88 -0.68 -10.21
CA GLY A 138 -16.74 -1.42 -11.14
C GLY A 138 -16.17 -2.79 -11.55
N ALA A 139 -15.41 -3.45 -10.66
CA ALA A 139 -15.04 -4.85 -10.85
C ALA A 139 -16.26 -5.76 -10.70
N ALA A 140 -16.36 -6.77 -11.57
CA ALA A 140 -17.53 -7.65 -11.64
C ALA A 140 -17.45 -8.86 -10.70
N HIS A 141 -16.26 -9.23 -10.26
CA HIS A 141 -16.04 -10.41 -9.41
C HIS A 141 -14.85 -10.24 -8.49
N ARG A 142 -14.84 -11.02 -7.40
CA ARG A 142 -13.75 -11.07 -6.43
C ARG A 142 -12.56 -11.85 -7.00
N PRO A 143 -11.32 -11.35 -6.85
CA PRO A 143 -10.15 -12.10 -7.25
C PRO A 143 -9.82 -13.20 -6.23
N SER A 144 -9.30 -14.33 -6.71
CA SER A 144 -8.84 -15.46 -5.90
C SER A 144 -7.31 -15.51 -5.72
N SER A 145 -6.60 -14.59 -6.33
CA SER A 145 -5.14 -14.48 -6.25
C SER A 145 -4.65 -13.06 -6.52
N ILE A 146 -3.41 -12.77 -6.14
CA ILE A 146 -2.76 -11.47 -6.41
C ILE A 146 -2.70 -11.21 -7.92
N VAL A 147 -2.35 -12.22 -8.73
CA VAL A 147 -2.27 -12.08 -10.19
C VAL A 147 -3.64 -11.73 -10.78
N GLU A 148 -4.69 -12.39 -10.32
CA GLU A 148 -6.06 -12.09 -10.75
C GLU A 148 -6.50 -10.69 -10.26
N ALA A 149 -6.15 -10.31 -9.04
CA ALA A 149 -6.45 -8.96 -8.51
C ALA A 149 -5.86 -7.86 -9.40
N ILE A 150 -4.61 -8.03 -9.84
CA ILE A 150 -3.94 -7.11 -10.76
C ILE A 150 -4.69 -7.04 -12.11
N ALA A 151 -5.10 -8.18 -12.66
CA ALA A 151 -5.84 -8.23 -13.92
C ALA A 151 -7.22 -7.55 -13.82
N VAL A 152 -7.96 -7.84 -12.72
CA VAL A 152 -9.27 -7.25 -12.41
C VAL A 152 -9.15 -5.74 -12.22
N TYR A 153 -8.15 -5.29 -11.46
CA TYR A 153 -7.89 -3.87 -11.22
C TYR A 153 -7.64 -3.12 -12.53
N ARG A 154 -6.73 -3.62 -13.38
CA ARG A 154 -6.42 -3.01 -14.68
C ARG A 154 -7.67 -2.80 -15.55
N GLY A 155 -8.55 -3.80 -15.56
CA GLY A 155 -9.81 -3.71 -16.27
C GLY A 155 -10.77 -2.69 -15.66
N ALA A 156 -10.97 -2.73 -14.35
CA ALA A 156 -11.87 -1.83 -13.62
C ALA A 156 -11.38 -0.36 -13.71
N ARG A 157 -10.08 -0.11 -13.47
CA ARG A 157 -9.47 1.22 -13.58
C ARG A 157 -9.67 1.84 -14.97
N ARG A 158 -9.43 1.07 -16.04
CA ARG A 158 -9.65 1.55 -17.41
C ARG A 158 -11.09 1.98 -17.64
N ARG A 159 -12.06 1.16 -17.21
CA ARG A 159 -13.48 1.50 -17.32
C ARG A 159 -13.86 2.72 -16.48
N ALA A 160 -13.33 2.83 -15.27
CA ALA A 160 -13.55 3.98 -14.40
C ALA A 160 -12.98 5.27 -15.03
N ALA A 161 -11.75 5.24 -15.53
CA ALA A 161 -11.13 6.37 -16.22
C ALA A 161 -11.96 6.82 -17.43
N GLN A 162 -12.44 5.88 -18.25
CA GLN A 162 -13.33 6.21 -19.40
C GLN A 162 -14.64 6.87 -18.95
N ARG A 163 -15.30 6.32 -17.90
CA ARG A 163 -16.56 6.90 -17.39
C ARG A 163 -16.37 8.31 -16.83
N LEU A 164 -15.24 8.54 -16.18
CA LEU A 164 -14.93 9.82 -15.52
C LEU A 164 -14.25 10.84 -16.45
N GLY A 165 -13.91 10.45 -17.68
CA GLY A 165 -13.18 11.31 -18.61
C GLY A 165 -11.79 11.68 -18.08
N ALA A 166 -11.16 10.78 -17.33
CA ALA A 166 -9.82 10.98 -16.75
C ALA A 166 -8.77 10.26 -17.59
N ASP A 167 -7.59 10.88 -17.67
CA ASP A 167 -6.37 10.19 -18.13
C ASP A 167 -5.61 9.76 -16.87
N VAL A 168 -5.38 8.48 -16.74
CA VAL A 168 -4.65 7.95 -15.57
C VAL A 168 -3.28 7.50 -16.05
N GLY A 169 -2.25 8.11 -15.52
CA GLY A 169 -0.86 7.76 -15.77
C GLY A 169 -0.59 6.26 -15.52
N ARG A 170 0.45 5.72 -16.10
CA ARG A 170 0.89 4.32 -15.87
C ARG A 170 2.30 4.24 -15.29
N GLU A 171 2.77 5.33 -14.73
CA GLU A 171 4.15 5.40 -14.26
C GLU A 171 4.35 4.52 -13.02
N LEU A 172 3.42 4.60 -12.06
CA LEU A 172 3.44 3.77 -10.87
C LEU A 172 3.27 2.29 -11.24
N GLU A 173 2.28 1.95 -12.08
CA GLU A 173 2.07 0.58 -12.55
C GLU A 173 3.33 0.01 -13.20
N ARG A 174 4.00 0.76 -14.09
CA ARG A 174 5.23 0.30 -14.75
C ARG A 174 6.37 0.08 -13.77
N ALA A 175 6.49 0.95 -12.78
CA ALA A 175 7.54 0.85 -11.77
C ALA A 175 7.34 -0.36 -10.84
N VAL A 176 6.08 -0.70 -10.51
CA VAL A 176 5.76 -1.73 -9.52
C VAL A 176 5.58 -3.12 -10.14
N THR A 177 5.05 -3.21 -11.38
CA THR A 177 4.75 -4.50 -12.04
C THR A 177 5.92 -5.50 -12.04
N PRO A 178 7.19 -5.11 -12.26
CA PRO A 178 8.31 -6.06 -12.23
C PRO A 178 8.43 -6.84 -10.91
N ALA A 179 7.97 -6.26 -9.81
CA ALA A 179 7.96 -6.94 -8.52
C ALA A 179 7.08 -8.21 -8.50
N PHE A 180 6.15 -8.37 -9.43
CA PHE A 180 5.21 -9.49 -9.50
C PHE A 180 5.53 -10.51 -10.60
N ALA A 181 6.62 -10.35 -11.33
CA ALA A 181 6.98 -11.23 -12.46
C ALA A 181 7.11 -12.71 -12.03
N SER A 182 7.67 -12.97 -10.83
CA SER A 182 7.81 -14.33 -10.29
C SER A 182 6.47 -15.03 -10.00
N LEU A 183 5.39 -14.28 -9.76
CA LEU A 183 4.06 -14.84 -9.51
C LEU A 183 3.34 -15.23 -10.80
N SER A 184 3.74 -14.65 -11.94
CA SER A 184 3.11 -14.91 -13.25
C SER A 184 3.69 -16.14 -13.95
N GLY A 185 4.73 -16.80 -13.40
CA GLY A 185 5.35 -17.98 -14.02
C GLY A 185 6.12 -17.68 -15.31
N GLU A 186 6.36 -16.42 -15.65
CA GLU A 186 7.22 -16.07 -16.79
C GLU A 186 8.69 -16.21 -16.38
N PRO A 187 9.49 -16.99 -17.15
CA PRO A 187 10.92 -17.08 -16.90
C PRO A 187 11.58 -15.71 -17.21
N THR A 188 12.39 -15.23 -16.29
CA THR A 188 13.28 -14.07 -16.47
C THR A 188 14.37 -14.33 -17.50
#